data_70d6e27d728e9b4ae77ebcbf39a1e8a0
#
_entry.id   70d6e27d728e9b4ae77ebcbf39a1e8a0
#
_cell.length_a   1.000
_cell.length_b   1.000
_cell.length_c   1.000
_cell.angle_alpha   90.00
_cell.angle_beta   90.00
_cell.angle_gamma   90.00
#
_symmetry.space_group_name_H-M   'P 1'
#
loop_
_entity.id
_entity.type
_entity.pdbx_description
1 polymer ?
#
loop_
_entity_poly.entity_id
_entity_poly.type
_entity_poly.pdbx_seq_one_letter_code
_entity_poly.pdbx_strand_id
1 'polypeptide(L)'
;MTAKEYLSQARTLDMRIKSKLQQIESLNDLATSCTTVYSDMPRNPNRGGSKVERAVLKIIEVEDSLKRDVENLVELKKEIMHTIHSVSDVELQTLLEKRYLCFLSWEKIAVDMHYSIKHIFRMHDQALSKVSAIMRVNESE
;
A
#
# COMPACT_ATOMS: atom_id res chain seq x y z
N MET A 1 -10.99 -2.63 -16.94
CA MET A 1 -10.23 -1.81 -15.96
C MET A 1 -9.77 -0.52 -16.62
N THR A 2 -10.02 0.61 -16.00
CA THR A 2 -9.54 1.91 -16.49
C THR A 2 -8.07 2.10 -16.12
N ALA A 3 -7.40 3.05 -16.79
CA ALA A 3 -6.01 3.40 -16.46
C ALA A 3 -5.86 3.82 -14.99
N LYS A 4 -6.80 4.63 -14.50
CA LYS A 4 -6.81 5.09 -13.11
C LYS A 4 -6.94 3.93 -12.12
N GLU A 5 -7.84 3.00 -12.38
CA GLU A 5 -8.02 1.80 -11.56
C GLU A 5 -6.76 0.96 -11.54
N TYR A 6 -6.15 0.75 -12.69
CA TYR A 6 -4.92 -0.01 -12.84
C TYR A 6 -3.78 0.60 -12.01
N LEU A 7 -3.56 1.90 -12.18
CA LEU A 7 -2.49 2.61 -11.48
C LEU A 7 -2.74 2.70 -9.96
N SER A 8 -4.01 2.74 -9.56
CA SER A 8 -4.39 2.86 -8.14
C SER A 8 -4.23 1.57 -7.33
N GLN A 9 -4.01 0.44 -7.98
CA GLN A 9 -3.88 -0.85 -7.29
C GLN A 9 -2.75 -0.87 -6.24
N ALA A 10 -1.62 -0.24 -6.57
CA ALA A 10 -0.48 -0.20 -5.66
C ALA A 10 -0.80 0.56 -4.38
N ARG A 11 -1.53 1.65 -4.47
CA ARG A 11 -1.95 2.45 -3.31
C ARG A 11 -2.88 1.66 -2.38
N THR A 12 -3.83 0.95 -2.96
CA THR A 12 -4.76 0.11 -2.19
C THR A 12 -3.99 -0.97 -1.43
N LEU A 13 -3.04 -1.62 -2.09
CA LEU A 13 -2.23 -2.67 -1.47
C LEU A 13 -1.31 -2.09 -0.38
N ASP A 14 -0.75 -0.90 -0.61
CA ASP A 14 0.04 -0.18 0.39
C ASP A 14 -0.79 0.12 1.65
N MET A 15 -2.02 0.54 1.48
CA MET A 15 -2.95 0.80 2.60
C MET A 15 -3.24 -0.48 3.39
N ARG A 16 -3.41 -1.61 2.71
CA ARG A 16 -3.61 -2.91 3.36
C ARG A 16 -2.40 -3.32 4.18
N ILE A 17 -1.20 -3.10 3.64
CA ILE A 17 0.06 -3.39 4.34
C ILE A 17 0.14 -2.57 5.62
N LYS A 18 -0.14 -1.28 5.55
CA LYS A 18 -0.13 -0.39 6.72
C LYS A 18 -1.16 -0.82 7.76
N SER A 19 -2.34 -1.25 7.32
CA SER A 19 -3.39 -1.77 8.21
C SER A 19 -2.92 -3.02 8.94
N LYS A 20 -2.26 -3.95 8.26
CA LYS A 20 -1.73 -5.18 8.87
C LYS A 20 -0.61 -4.89 9.86
N LEU A 21 0.24 -3.91 9.57
CA LEU A 21 1.28 -3.46 10.50
C LEU A 21 0.65 -2.91 11.80
N GLN A 22 -0.42 -2.14 11.69
CA GLN A 22 -1.17 -1.64 12.83
C GLN A 22 -1.81 -2.77 13.63
N GLN A 23 -2.33 -3.79 12.95
CA GLN A 23 -2.89 -4.97 13.61
C GLN A 23 -1.84 -5.73 14.41
N ILE A 24 -0.65 -5.90 13.85
CA ILE A 24 0.48 -6.56 14.54
C ILE A 24 0.85 -5.77 15.80
N GLU A 25 0.95 -4.45 15.69
CA GLU A 25 1.24 -3.57 16.82
C GLU A 25 0.20 -3.71 17.93
N SER A 26 -1.08 -3.69 17.57
CA SER A 26 -2.18 -3.88 18.54
C SER A 26 -2.12 -5.25 19.22
N LEU A 27 -1.82 -6.30 18.47
CA LEU A 27 -1.71 -7.65 19.01
C LEU A 27 -0.50 -7.79 19.95
N ASN A 28 0.62 -7.15 19.62
CA ASN A 28 1.79 -7.13 20.48
C ASN A 28 1.49 -6.42 21.80
N ASP A 29 0.79 -5.29 21.76
CA ASP A 29 0.36 -4.55 22.94
C ASP A 29 -0.55 -5.40 23.82
N LEU A 30 -1.50 -6.11 23.21
CA LEU A 30 -2.41 -7.00 23.91
C LEU A 30 -1.66 -8.16 24.58
N ALA A 31 -0.73 -8.79 23.89
CA ALA A 31 0.08 -9.87 24.42
C ALA A 31 0.93 -9.39 25.61
N THR A 32 1.51 -8.22 25.51
CA THR A 32 2.33 -7.60 26.56
C THR A 32 1.46 -7.26 27.78
N SER A 33 0.28 -6.71 27.57
CA SER A 33 -0.67 -6.39 28.65
C SER A 33 -1.11 -7.64 29.40
N CYS A 34 -1.42 -8.73 28.69
CA CYS A 34 -1.77 -10.01 29.30
C CYS A 34 -0.62 -10.55 30.14
N THR A 35 0.61 -10.42 29.69
CA THR A 35 1.81 -10.87 30.41
C THR A 35 2.02 -10.07 31.70
N THR A 36 1.77 -8.76 31.65
CA THR A 36 1.91 -7.87 32.82
C THR A 36 0.90 -8.17 33.92
N VAL A 37 -0.34 -8.46 33.56
CA VAL A 37 -1.41 -8.78 34.51
C VAL A 37 -1.19 -10.14 35.17
N TYR A 38 -0.45 -11.01 34.49
CA TYR A 38 -0.24 -12.40 34.91
C TYR A 38 0.58 -12.56 36.21
N SER A 39 1.46 -11.61 36.53
CA SER A 39 2.42 -11.74 37.63
C SER A 39 1.86 -11.58 39.04
N ASP A 40 0.66 -11.01 39.21
CA ASP A 40 0.16 -10.56 40.50
C ASP A 40 -0.98 -11.39 41.11
N MET A 41 -1.48 -12.43 40.45
CA MET A 41 -2.61 -13.20 40.98
C MET A 41 -2.50 -14.71 40.78
N PRO A 42 -2.81 -15.55 41.79
CA PRO A 42 -2.93 -16.99 41.61
C PRO A 42 -4.10 -17.30 40.70
N ARG A 43 -3.85 -18.01 39.61
CA ARG A 43 -4.84 -18.26 38.57
C ARG A 43 -4.78 -19.66 38.01
N ASN A 44 -5.88 -20.01 37.37
CA ASN A 44 -5.91 -21.13 36.43
C ASN A 44 -4.81 -20.95 35.41
N PRO A 45 -3.77 -21.81 35.39
CA PRO A 45 -2.60 -21.63 34.48
C PRO A 45 -2.96 -21.59 33.01
N ASN A 46 -4.10 -22.14 32.60
CA ASN A 46 -4.50 -22.21 31.21
C ASN A 46 -5.17 -20.94 30.72
N ARG A 47 -5.58 -20.03 31.58
CA ARG A 47 -6.40 -18.88 31.18
C ARG A 47 -5.59 -17.72 30.61
N GLY A 48 -4.48 -17.35 31.23
CA GLY A 48 -3.58 -16.29 30.75
C GLY A 48 -2.74 -16.76 29.58
N GLY A 49 -2.18 -17.97 29.67
CA GLY A 49 -1.42 -18.59 28.61
C GLY A 49 -2.19 -18.71 27.31
N SER A 50 -3.47 -19.11 27.42
CA SER A 50 -4.35 -19.25 26.26
C SER A 50 -4.54 -17.94 25.49
N LYS A 51 -4.65 -16.81 26.18
CA LYS A 51 -4.80 -15.48 25.54
C LYS A 51 -3.52 -15.05 24.85
N VAL A 52 -2.37 -15.23 25.50
CA VAL A 52 -1.05 -14.91 24.93
C VAL A 52 -0.78 -15.79 23.73
N GLU A 53 -1.03 -17.09 23.83
CA GLU A 53 -0.86 -18.05 22.75
C GLU A 53 -1.71 -17.67 21.53
N ARG A 54 -2.98 -17.31 21.74
CA ARG A 54 -3.88 -16.88 20.66
C ARG A 54 -3.40 -15.61 20.00
N ALA A 55 -2.92 -14.64 20.80
CA ALA A 55 -2.37 -13.40 20.26
C ALA A 55 -1.12 -13.67 19.39
N VAL A 56 -0.21 -14.52 19.87
CA VAL A 56 1.01 -14.90 19.14
C VAL A 56 0.67 -15.63 17.84
N LEU A 57 -0.27 -16.58 17.89
CA LEU A 57 -0.70 -17.30 16.68
C LEU A 57 -1.33 -16.35 15.67
N LYS A 58 -2.13 -15.39 16.14
CA LYS A 58 -2.73 -14.39 15.25
C LYS A 58 -1.68 -13.47 14.62
N ILE A 59 -0.66 -13.08 15.39
CA ILE A 59 0.47 -12.29 14.87
C ILE A 59 1.15 -13.06 13.73
N ILE A 60 1.43 -14.34 13.91
CA ILE A 60 2.05 -15.19 12.87
C ILE A 60 1.21 -15.21 11.61
N GLU A 61 -0.11 -15.40 11.74
CA GLU A 61 -1.03 -15.38 10.60
C GLU A 61 -0.99 -14.04 9.85
N VAL A 62 -1.03 -12.92 10.59
CA VAL A 62 -1.01 -11.59 10.00
C VAL A 62 0.33 -11.31 9.34
N GLU A 63 1.44 -11.73 9.95
CA GLU A 63 2.77 -11.59 9.38
C GLU A 63 2.92 -12.37 8.06
N ASP A 64 2.41 -13.59 7.99
CA ASP A 64 2.44 -14.38 6.75
C ASP A 64 1.64 -13.71 5.63
N SER A 65 0.46 -13.19 5.98
CA SER A 65 -0.38 -12.45 5.04
C SER A 65 0.29 -11.14 4.60
N LEU A 66 0.93 -10.45 5.53
CA LEU A 66 1.69 -9.22 5.26
C LEU A 66 2.84 -9.48 4.28
N LYS A 67 3.58 -10.56 4.49
CA LYS A 67 4.69 -10.94 3.61
C LYS A 67 4.21 -11.13 2.17
N ARG A 68 3.10 -11.82 1.98
CA ARG A 68 2.51 -12.00 0.65
C ARG A 68 2.09 -10.67 0.03
N ASP A 69 1.49 -9.78 0.82
CA ASP A 69 1.07 -8.47 0.33
C ASP A 69 2.28 -7.62 -0.07
N VAL A 70 3.38 -7.65 0.69
CA VAL A 70 4.61 -6.92 0.36
C VAL A 70 5.21 -7.45 -0.94
N GLU A 71 5.28 -8.76 -1.11
CA GLU A 71 5.78 -9.37 -2.35
C GLU A 71 4.92 -8.96 -3.55
N ASN A 72 3.59 -8.98 -3.39
CA ASN A 72 2.65 -8.55 -4.43
C ASN A 72 2.82 -7.07 -4.76
N LEU A 73 3.03 -6.22 -3.75
CA LEU A 73 3.23 -4.78 -3.95
C LEU A 73 4.50 -4.50 -4.74
N VAL A 74 5.60 -5.21 -4.43
CA VAL A 74 6.87 -5.06 -5.15
C VAL A 74 6.68 -5.40 -6.63
N GLU A 75 6.03 -6.51 -6.93
CA GLU A 75 5.78 -6.93 -8.32
C GLU A 75 4.84 -5.95 -9.04
N LEU A 76 3.79 -5.50 -8.36
CA LEU A 76 2.84 -4.55 -8.92
C LEU A 76 3.50 -3.20 -9.20
N LYS A 77 4.35 -2.71 -8.31
CA LYS A 77 5.09 -1.46 -8.53
C LYS A 77 6.04 -1.56 -9.73
N LYS A 78 6.70 -2.71 -9.90
CA LYS A 78 7.56 -2.94 -11.07
C LYS A 78 6.76 -2.87 -12.37
N GLU A 79 5.62 -3.52 -12.40
CA GLU A 79 4.73 -3.53 -13.56
C GLU A 79 4.22 -2.12 -13.88
N ILE A 80 3.74 -1.41 -12.88
CA ILE A 80 3.24 -0.04 -13.03
C ILE A 80 4.37 0.91 -13.49
N MET A 81 5.55 0.76 -12.90
CA MET A 81 6.73 1.54 -13.28
C MET A 81 7.06 1.35 -14.76
N HIS A 82 7.04 0.10 -15.23
CA HIS A 82 7.28 -0.22 -16.63
C HIS A 82 6.26 0.47 -17.54
N THR A 83 4.99 0.42 -17.18
CA THR A 83 3.91 1.07 -17.91
C THR A 83 4.09 2.60 -17.95
N ILE A 84 4.43 3.19 -16.83
CA ILE A 84 4.66 4.64 -16.71
C ILE A 84 5.85 5.06 -17.59
N HIS A 85 6.93 4.29 -17.59
CA HIS A 85 8.11 4.58 -18.41
C HIS A 85 7.83 4.50 -19.91
N SER A 86 6.77 3.81 -20.30
CA SER A 86 6.32 3.77 -21.70
C SER A 86 5.66 5.07 -22.16
N VAL A 87 5.29 5.95 -21.23
CA VAL A 87 4.79 7.30 -21.54
C VAL A 87 5.99 8.16 -21.96
N SER A 88 5.95 8.73 -23.15
CA SER A 88 7.09 9.44 -23.73
C SER A 88 7.38 10.81 -23.11
N ASP A 89 6.38 11.44 -22.50
CA ASP A 89 6.52 12.78 -21.90
C ASP A 89 7.08 12.65 -20.47
N VAL A 90 8.25 13.23 -20.23
CA VAL A 90 8.96 13.13 -18.94
C VAL A 90 8.17 13.78 -17.80
N GLU A 91 7.50 14.89 -18.05
CA GLU A 91 6.70 15.56 -17.01
C GLU A 91 5.49 14.71 -16.62
N LEU A 92 4.82 14.08 -17.58
CA LEU A 92 3.71 13.19 -17.31
C LEU A 92 4.17 11.92 -16.58
N GLN A 93 5.33 11.37 -16.95
CA GLN A 93 5.94 10.24 -16.22
C GLN A 93 6.16 10.62 -14.75
N THR A 94 6.76 11.79 -14.52
CA THR A 94 7.06 12.28 -13.17
C THR A 94 5.79 12.45 -12.34
N LEU A 95 4.75 13.01 -12.93
CA LEU A 95 3.45 13.16 -12.27
C LEU A 95 2.88 11.80 -11.85
N LEU A 96 2.89 10.83 -12.77
CA LEU A 96 2.38 9.48 -12.50
C LEU A 96 3.20 8.77 -11.42
N GLU A 97 4.52 8.90 -11.46
CA GLU A 97 5.40 8.32 -10.44
C GLU A 97 5.10 8.89 -9.05
N LYS A 98 4.98 10.21 -8.96
CA LYS A 98 4.71 10.88 -7.69
C LYS A 98 3.35 10.47 -7.11
N ARG A 99 2.34 10.37 -7.96
CA ARG A 99 0.99 10.05 -7.50
C ARG A 99 0.80 8.57 -7.21
N TYR A 100 1.25 7.69 -8.11
CA TYR A 100 0.89 6.27 -8.08
C TYR A 100 1.98 5.35 -7.52
N LEU A 101 3.23 5.79 -7.48
CA LEU A 101 4.32 5.00 -6.90
C LEU A 101 4.78 5.57 -5.55
N CYS A 102 4.78 6.89 -5.39
CA CYS A 102 5.16 7.56 -4.14
C CYS A 102 3.97 7.92 -3.26
N PHE A 103 2.75 7.82 -3.79
CA PHE A 103 1.49 8.05 -3.08
C PHE A 103 1.34 9.47 -2.52
N LEU A 104 1.89 10.45 -3.21
CA LEU A 104 1.83 11.86 -2.78
C LEU A 104 0.44 12.45 -3.03
N SER A 105 0.06 13.42 -2.20
CA SER A 105 -1.16 14.18 -2.41
C SER A 105 -1.03 15.10 -3.61
N TRP A 106 -2.16 15.49 -4.19
CA TRP A 106 -2.17 16.42 -5.33
C TRP A 106 -1.53 17.74 -4.99
N GLU A 107 -1.75 18.24 -3.76
CA GLU A 107 -1.17 19.48 -3.27
C GLU A 107 0.37 19.42 -3.22
N LYS A 108 0.89 18.31 -2.72
CA LYS A 108 2.35 18.09 -2.64
C LYS A 108 2.96 18.00 -4.04
N ILE A 109 2.30 17.31 -4.95
CA ILE A 109 2.75 17.19 -6.35
C ILE A 109 2.80 18.57 -7.01
N ALA A 110 1.75 19.39 -6.81
CA ALA A 110 1.69 20.73 -7.37
C ALA A 110 2.85 21.60 -6.89
N VAL A 111 3.15 21.54 -5.59
CA VAL A 111 4.29 22.26 -5.01
C VAL A 111 5.61 21.77 -5.59
N ASP A 112 5.80 20.45 -5.62
CA ASP A 112 7.05 19.85 -6.10
C ASP A 112 7.32 20.15 -7.58
N MET A 113 6.29 20.17 -8.40
CA MET A 113 6.41 20.39 -9.85
C MET A 113 6.26 21.85 -10.26
N HIS A 114 5.99 22.74 -9.30
CA HIS A 114 5.84 24.17 -9.54
C HIS A 114 4.69 24.52 -10.49
N TYR A 115 3.58 23.80 -10.36
CA TYR A 115 2.35 24.05 -11.13
C TYR A 115 1.17 24.27 -10.19
N SER A 116 0.13 24.91 -10.71
CA SER A 116 -1.14 25.01 -9.98
C SER A 116 -1.82 23.64 -9.92
N ILE A 117 -2.66 23.41 -8.92
CA ILE A 117 -3.44 22.17 -8.80
C ILE A 117 -4.28 21.95 -10.05
N LYS A 118 -4.88 23.01 -10.58
CA LYS A 118 -5.70 22.93 -11.79
C LYS A 118 -4.90 22.43 -12.99
N HIS A 119 -3.66 22.91 -13.14
CA HIS A 119 -2.76 22.47 -14.21
C HIS A 119 -2.36 20.99 -14.01
N ILE A 120 -2.08 20.60 -12.76
CA ILE A 120 -1.76 19.21 -12.42
C ILE A 120 -2.91 18.27 -12.82
N PHE A 121 -4.16 18.65 -12.55
CA PHE A 121 -5.32 17.82 -12.93
C PHE A 121 -5.43 17.67 -14.45
N ARG A 122 -5.12 18.73 -15.22
CA ARG A 122 -5.10 18.63 -16.69
C ARG A 122 -3.99 17.69 -17.18
N MET A 123 -2.81 17.80 -16.59
CA MET A 123 -1.69 16.91 -16.89
C MET A 123 -2.05 15.46 -16.56
N HIS A 124 -2.72 15.25 -15.42
CA HIS A 124 -3.17 13.93 -15.00
C HIS A 124 -4.12 13.30 -16.02
N ASP A 125 -5.09 14.07 -16.52
CA ASP A 125 -6.02 13.59 -17.54
C ASP A 125 -5.29 13.19 -18.82
N GLN A 126 -4.31 14.00 -19.26
CA GLN A 126 -3.47 13.69 -20.41
C GLN A 126 -2.66 12.41 -20.18
N ALA A 127 -2.08 12.28 -18.99
CA ALA A 127 -1.28 11.12 -18.64
C ALA A 127 -2.13 9.84 -18.61
N LEU A 128 -3.32 9.90 -18.07
CA LEU A 128 -4.25 8.75 -18.05
C LEU A 128 -4.67 8.34 -19.46
N SER A 129 -4.87 9.30 -20.36
CA SER A 129 -5.17 9.00 -21.76
C SER A 129 -4.04 8.23 -22.43
N LYS A 130 -2.80 8.63 -22.18
CA LYS A 130 -1.62 7.95 -22.72
C LYS A 130 -1.45 6.55 -22.13
N VAL A 131 -1.67 6.38 -20.84
CA VAL A 131 -1.63 5.06 -20.19
C VAL A 131 -2.74 4.16 -20.75
N SER A 132 -3.94 4.69 -20.97
CA SER A 132 -5.04 3.93 -21.58
C SER A 132 -4.66 3.40 -22.97
N ALA A 133 -4.00 4.22 -23.77
CA ALA A 133 -3.54 3.82 -25.10
C ALA A 133 -2.49 2.68 -25.00
N ILE A 134 -1.56 2.78 -24.07
CA ILE A 134 -0.53 1.76 -23.82
C ILE A 134 -1.18 0.44 -23.40
N MET A 135 -2.15 0.50 -22.50
CA MET A 135 -2.88 -0.68 -22.01
C MET A 135 -3.62 -1.39 -23.14
N ARG A 136 -4.23 -0.65 -24.06
CA ARG A 136 -4.92 -1.23 -25.22
C ARG A 136 -3.96 -1.97 -26.15
N VAL A 137 -2.78 -1.42 -26.36
CA VAL A 137 -1.74 -2.08 -27.18
C VAL A 137 -1.31 -3.38 -26.54
N ASN A 138 -1.10 -3.39 -25.23
CA ASN A 138 -0.68 -4.58 -24.49
C ASN A 138 -1.76 -5.67 -24.50
N GLU A 139 -3.03 -5.29 -24.46
CA GLU A 139 -4.14 -6.24 -24.51
C GLU A 139 -4.32 -6.87 -25.90
N SER A 140 -3.87 -6.18 -26.98
CA SER A 140 -3.97 -6.68 -28.35
C SER A 140 -2.85 -7.68 -28.70
N GLU A 141 -1.85 -7.77 -27.88
CA GLU A 141 -0.74 -8.71 -28.04
C GLU A 141 -1.03 -10.02 -27.26
#